data_a365ff55b5cc7dd7007db3b1bb898490
#
_entry.id   a365ff55b5cc7dd7007db3b1bb898490
#
_cell.length_a   1.000
_cell.length_b   1.000
_cell.length_c   1.000
_cell.angle_alpha   90.00
_cell.angle_beta   90.00
_cell.angle_gamma   90.00
#
_symmetry.space_group_name_H-M   'P 1'
#
loop_
_entity.id
_entity.type
_entity.pdbx_description
1 polymer ?
#
loop_
_entity_poly.entity_id
_entity_poly.type
_entity_poly.pdbx_seq_one_letter_code
_entity_poly.pdbx_strand_id
1 'polypeptide(L)'
;MKKSLITLALITITGTAIADSNSGHKEMGHNAMGHSTEMTMDHSNGMAMEGMTDVGMPAAGAKPTKVVHVLLSDDMKIRFKKEVQIETNDVVQFVIMNTGKIDHEFSIGSASEQIEHREMMKAMGNHAHDSGNAVTVKPGKAKQLLWHFHGEKNVELACNIPGHAESGMIKKMAL
;
A
#
# COMPACT_ATOMS: atom_id res chain seq x y z
N MET A 1 5.89 47.11 18.35
CA MET A 1 6.48 46.25 19.40
C MET A 1 5.36 45.80 20.31
N LYS A 2 4.85 44.58 20.16
CA LYS A 2 3.90 43.97 21.09
C LYS A 2 4.43 42.55 21.39
N LYS A 3 4.93 42.38 22.62
CA LYS A 3 5.42 41.08 23.14
C LYS A 3 4.22 40.32 23.70
N SER A 4 3.92 39.13 23.16
CA SER A 4 2.91 38.24 23.69
C SER A 4 3.60 37.15 24.51
N LEU A 5 3.26 37.08 25.79
CA LEU A 5 3.70 36.08 26.73
C LEU A 5 2.77 34.87 26.60
N ILE A 6 3.32 33.71 26.30
CA ILE A 6 2.60 32.43 26.30
C ILE A 6 2.87 31.72 27.63
N THR A 7 1.84 31.55 28.41
CA THR A 7 1.86 30.87 29.71
C THR A 7 1.73 29.35 29.45
N LEU A 8 2.71 28.59 29.91
CA LEU A 8 2.75 27.12 29.83
C LEU A 8 2.06 26.55 31.06
N ALA A 9 0.95 25.85 30.89
CA ALA A 9 0.28 25.09 31.95
C ALA A 9 0.72 23.65 31.92
N LEU A 10 1.39 23.19 33.00
CA LEU A 10 1.72 21.78 33.24
C LEU A 10 0.51 21.09 33.89
N ILE A 11 0.00 20.04 33.26
CA ILE A 11 -1.00 19.14 33.86
C ILE A 11 -0.30 17.81 34.16
N THR A 12 -0.15 17.50 35.44
CA THR A 12 0.33 16.20 35.93
C THR A 12 -0.88 15.31 36.15
N ILE A 13 -0.95 14.17 35.48
CA ILE A 13 -1.96 13.13 35.71
C ILE A 13 -1.25 11.96 36.41
N THR A 14 -1.61 11.73 37.68
CA THR A 14 -1.23 10.55 38.45
C THR A 14 -2.23 9.44 38.21
N GLY A 15 -1.81 8.37 37.54
CA GLY A 15 -2.65 7.17 37.31
C GLY A 15 -2.28 6.08 38.33
N THR A 16 -3.25 5.61 39.10
CA THR A 16 -3.17 4.50 40.06
C THR A 16 -3.28 3.16 39.32
N ALA A 17 -2.32 2.26 39.58
CA ALA A 17 -2.35 0.86 39.13
C ALA A 17 -3.23 0.04 40.06
N ILE A 18 -4.13 -0.79 39.50
CA ILE A 18 -4.86 -1.83 40.23
C ILE A 18 -4.41 -3.17 39.65
N ALA A 19 -3.75 -3.96 40.50
CA ALA A 19 -3.44 -5.36 40.23
C ALA A 19 -4.60 -6.21 40.79
N ASP A 20 -5.17 -7.08 39.97
CA ASP A 20 -6.05 -8.14 40.45
C ASP A 20 -5.54 -9.49 39.98
N SER A 21 -5.18 -10.32 40.94
CA SER A 21 -4.73 -11.68 40.79
C SER A 21 -5.91 -12.61 41.10
N ASN A 22 -6.33 -13.45 40.16
CA ASN A 22 -7.16 -14.61 40.49
C ASN A 22 -6.62 -15.87 39.85
N SER A 23 -6.07 -16.72 40.66
CA SER A 23 -5.65 -18.10 40.39
C SER A 23 -6.84 -19.05 40.50
N GLY A 24 -7.07 -19.89 39.50
CA GLY A 24 -8.07 -20.95 39.56
C GLY A 24 -7.59 -22.18 38.77
N HIS A 25 -6.88 -23.08 39.49
CA HIS A 25 -6.63 -24.45 39.01
C HIS A 25 -7.90 -25.27 39.00
N LYS A 26 -8.15 -26.00 37.92
CA LYS A 26 -8.90 -27.27 37.93
C LYS A 26 -8.28 -28.27 36.95
N GLU A 27 -7.59 -29.25 37.50
CA GLU A 27 -7.29 -30.51 36.81
C GLU A 27 -8.55 -31.38 36.73
N MET A 28 -8.67 -32.09 35.61
CA MET A 28 -9.24 -33.46 35.42
C MET A 28 -9.20 -33.74 33.93
N GLY A 29 -8.53 -34.75 33.43
CA GLY A 29 -8.78 -36.14 33.41
C GLY A 29 -8.34 -36.68 32.05
N HIS A 30 -7.42 -37.62 32.06
CA HIS A 30 -6.93 -38.40 30.93
C HIS A 30 -8.07 -39.17 30.24
N ASN A 31 -8.11 -39.12 28.91
CA ASN A 31 -8.50 -40.30 28.14
C ASN A 31 -7.76 -40.36 26.80
N ALA A 32 -6.95 -41.39 26.68
CA ALA A 32 -6.23 -41.74 25.47
C ALA A 32 -7.17 -42.41 24.49
N MET A 33 -7.20 -41.94 23.23
CA MET A 33 -7.45 -42.82 22.08
C MET A 33 -6.82 -42.19 20.84
N GLY A 34 -5.88 -42.94 20.26
CA GLY A 34 -5.15 -42.55 19.07
C GLY A 34 -6.00 -42.49 17.82
N HIS A 35 -5.77 -41.47 17.05
CA HIS A 35 -5.96 -41.48 15.60
C HIS A 35 -4.82 -40.64 15.01
N SER A 36 -3.87 -41.36 14.42
CA SER A 36 -2.88 -40.76 13.53
C SER A 36 -3.58 -40.31 12.26
N THR A 37 -3.91 -39.02 12.20
CA THR A 37 -4.16 -38.31 10.95
C THR A 37 -2.96 -37.41 10.72
N GLU A 38 -2.14 -37.76 9.74
CA GLU A 38 -1.14 -36.85 9.18
C GLU A 38 -1.89 -35.58 8.71
N MET A 39 -1.91 -34.57 9.58
CA MET A 39 -2.21 -33.22 9.13
C MET A 39 -0.94 -32.70 8.46
N THR A 40 -0.91 -32.77 7.15
CA THR A 40 -0.04 -31.90 6.36
C THR A 40 -0.39 -30.47 6.76
N MET A 41 0.45 -29.90 7.61
CA MET A 41 0.40 -28.46 7.88
C MET A 41 0.84 -27.78 6.59
N ASP A 42 -0.15 -27.33 5.84
CA ASP A 42 0.05 -26.33 4.79
C ASP A 42 0.51 -25.02 5.47
N HIS A 43 1.84 -24.82 5.48
CA HIS A 43 2.48 -23.60 5.97
C HIS A 43 2.43 -22.48 4.93
N SER A 44 1.39 -22.42 4.10
CA SER A 44 1.18 -21.33 3.15
C SER A 44 0.35 -20.16 3.72
N ASN A 45 0.25 -20.01 5.05
CA ASN A 45 -0.31 -18.80 5.61
C ASN A 45 0.81 -17.78 5.91
N GLY A 46 1.63 -17.48 4.89
CA GLY A 46 2.43 -16.26 4.87
C GLY A 46 1.45 -15.09 5.00
N MET A 47 1.60 -14.27 6.03
CA MET A 47 0.90 -12.98 6.12
C MET A 47 1.28 -12.20 4.87
N ALA A 48 0.42 -12.25 3.83
CA ALA A 48 0.57 -11.39 2.67
C ALA A 48 0.47 -9.96 3.21
N MET A 49 1.59 -9.23 3.20
CA MET A 49 1.58 -7.81 3.59
C MET A 49 0.68 -7.09 2.59
N GLU A 50 -0.29 -6.34 3.11
CA GLU A 50 -1.24 -5.60 2.28
C GLU A 50 -0.50 -4.76 1.23
N GLY A 51 -0.86 -4.95 -0.04
CA GLY A 51 -0.26 -4.27 -1.17
C GLY A 51 1.05 -4.87 -1.70
N MET A 52 1.51 -6.04 -1.22
CA MET A 52 2.61 -6.77 -1.86
C MET A 52 2.18 -7.25 -3.25
N THR A 53 3.08 -7.17 -4.22
CA THR A 53 2.88 -7.61 -5.60
C THR A 53 4.07 -8.42 -6.10
N ASP A 54 3.94 -9.05 -7.27
CA ASP A 54 5.04 -9.78 -7.92
C ASP A 54 6.26 -8.90 -8.22
N VAL A 55 6.07 -7.59 -8.30
CA VAL A 55 7.12 -6.61 -8.65
C VAL A 55 7.67 -5.84 -7.43
N GLY A 56 7.21 -6.16 -6.21
CA GLY A 56 7.72 -5.51 -5.00
C GLY A 56 6.71 -5.39 -3.85
N MET A 57 7.01 -4.47 -2.94
CA MET A 57 6.21 -4.25 -1.74
C MET A 57 6.21 -2.77 -1.29
N PRO A 58 5.19 -2.36 -0.51
CA PRO A 58 5.22 -1.07 0.19
C PRO A 58 6.44 -0.96 1.10
N ALA A 59 7.11 0.19 1.07
CA ALA A 59 8.35 0.43 1.82
C ALA A 59 8.19 1.52 2.89
N ALA A 60 7.04 1.56 3.58
CA ALA A 60 6.74 2.59 4.56
C ALA A 60 7.87 2.75 5.61
N GLY A 61 8.36 3.97 5.79
CA GLY A 61 9.45 4.29 6.70
C GLY A 61 10.87 4.05 6.17
N ALA A 62 11.02 3.42 5.00
CA ALA A 62 12.34 3.25 4.38
C ALA A 62 12.85 4.56 3.78
N LYS A 63 14.18 4.70 3.69
CA LYS A 63 14.82 5.83 3.01
C LYS A 63 14.79 5.58 1.50
N PRO A 64 14.19 6.46 0.67
CA PRO A 64 14.18 6.28 -0.76
C PRO A 64 15.58 6.41 -1.36
N THR A 65 15.91 5.56 -2.34
CA THR A 65 17.09 5.67 -3.20
C THR A 65 16.84 6.63 -4.36
N LYS A 66 15.58 6.72 -4.81
CA LYS A 66 15.14 7.57 -5.93
C LYS A 66 13.80 8.26 -5.61
N VAL A 67 13.61 9.46 -6.17
CA VAL A 67 12.33 10.19 -6.11
C VAL A 67 11.85 10.43 -7.53
N VAL A 68 10.63 9.96 -7.83
CA VAL A 68 10.01 10.07 -9.14
C VAL A 68 8.75 10.92 -9.07
N HIS A 69 8.72 12.02 -9.81
CA HIS A 69 7.51 12.84 -9.95
C HIS A 69 6.66 12.31 -11.10
N VAL A 70 5.43 11.91 -10.78
CA VAL A 70 4.44 11.36 -11.70
C VAL A 70 3.35 12.38 -11.94
N LEU A 71 2.96 12.57 -13.20
CA LEU A 71 1.83 13.38 -13.63
C LEU A 71 0.75 12.46 -14.20
N LEU A 72 -0.45 12.56 -13.64
CA LEU A 72 -1.66 11.92 -14.14
C LEU A 72 -2.51 12.98 -14.82
N SER A 73 -3.11 12.68 -15.97
CA SER A 73 -3.86 13.66 -16.75
C SER A 73 -5.02 13.03 -17.52
N ASP A 74 -6.04 13.85 -17.84
CA ASP A 74 -7.29 13.42 -18.47
C ASP A 74 -7.14 12.95 -19.94
N ASP A 75 -5.94 13.08 -20.52
CA ASP A 75 -5.58 12.43 -21.78
C ASP A 75 -5.16 10.95 -21.60
N MET A 76 -5.50 10.38 -20.43
CA MET A 76 -5.24 8.98 -20.04
C MET A 76 -3.75 8.61 -20.11
N LYS A 77 -2.91 9.46 -19.55
CA LYS A 77 -1.45 9.26 -19.53
C LYS A 77 -0.86 9.33 -18.12
N ILE A 78 0.07 8.41 -17.88
CA ILE A 78 0.98 8.41 -16.75
C ILE A 78 2.35 8.85 -17.25
N ARG A 79 2.82 10.02 -16.82
CA ARG A 79 4.10 10.59 -17.26
C ARG A 79 5.03 10.82 -16.10
N PHE A 80 6.30 10.48 -16.28
CA PHE A 80 7.35 10.93 -15.39
C PHE A 80 7.79 12.34 -15.80
N LYS A 81 7.92 13.23 -14.83
CA LYS A 81 8.37 14.61 -15.09
C LYS A 81 9.80 14.66 -15.64
N LYS A 82 10.62 13.66 -15.27
CA LYS A 82 11.96 13.42 -15.80
C LYS A 82 12.11 11.93 -16.03
N GLU A 83 12.83 11.53 -17.05
CA GLU A 83 13.20 10.14 -17.26
C GLU A 83 14.08 9.68 -16.07
N VAL A 84 13.73 8.54 -15.51
CA VAL A 84 14.42 7.92 -14.39
C VAL A 84 14.51 6.43 -14.68
N GLN A 85 15.73 5.91 -14.64
CA GLN A 85 15.93 4.47 -14.66
C GLN A 85 15.71 3.94 -13.25
N ILE A 86 14.82 2.98 -13.12
CA ILE A 86 14.53 2.26 -11.89
C ILE A 86 15.08 0.85 -12.05
N GLU A 87 15.71 0.34 -11.01
CA GLU A 87 16.37 -0.97 -11.00
C GLU A 87 15.83 -1.84 -9.88
N THR A 88 16.06 -3.15 -10.00
CA THR A 88 15.76 -4.09 -8.92
C THR A 88 16.47 -3.67 -7.63
N ASN A 89 15.78 -3.74 -6.50
CA ASN A 89 16.17 -3.29 -5.16
C ASN A 89 16.16 -1.77 -4.93
N ASP A 90 15.72 -0.96 -5.90
CA ASP A 90 15.44 0.44 -5.61
C ASP A 90 14.26 0.61 -4.65
N VAL A 91 14.43 1.54 -3.72
CA VAL A 91 13.32 2.09 -2.93
C VAL A 91 12.95 3.43 -3.53
N VAL A 92 11.79 3.48 -4.19
CA VAL A 92 11.36 4.67 -4.95
C VAL A 92 10.23 5.38 -4.25
N GLN A 93 10.41 6.67 -4.01
CA GLN A 93 9.32 7.54 -3.59
C GLN A 93 8.66 8.15 -4.83
N PHE A 94 7.46 7.72 -5.12
CA PHE A 94 6.62 8.36 -6.12
C PHE A 94 5.88 9.55 -5.51
N VAL A 95 6.00 10.71 -6.13
CA VAL A 95 5.23 11.93 -5.84
C VAL A 95 4.26 12.10 -6.99
N ILE A 96 3.01 11.69 -6.78
CA ILE A 96 1.99 11.57 -7.81
C ILE A 96 1.08 12.80 -7.76
N MET A 97 1.01 13.55 -8.85
CA MET A 97 0.14 14.71 -9.00
C MET A 97 -0.91 14.46 -10.07
N ASN A 98 -2.17 14.67 -9.75
CA ASN A 98 -3.25 14.69 -10.72
C ASN A 98 -3.39 16.12 -11.27
N THR A 99 -3.06 16.30 -12.55
CA THR A 99 -3.16 17.57 -13.29
C THR A 99 -4.46 17.68 -14.06
N GLY A 100 -5.30 16.63 -14.01
CA GLY A 100 -6.61 16.56 -14.66
C GLY A 100 -7.75 17.15 -13.84
N LYS A 101 -8.98 16.93 -14.30
CA LYS A 101 -10.23 17.40 -13.71
C LYS A 101 -11.08 16.27 -13.13
N ILE A 102 -10.69 15.02 -13.38
CA ILE A 102 -11.34 13.82 -12.85
C ILE A 102 -10.38 13.08 -11.92
N ASP A 103 -10.89 12.13 -11.15
CA ASP A 103 -10.08 11.27 -10.30
C ASP A 103 -9.20 10.35 -11.14
N HIS A 104 -7.97 10.14 -10.71
CA HIS A 104 -7.05 9.16 -11.28
C HIS A 104 -6.45 8.30 -10.18
N GLU A 105 -6.20 7.03 -10.51
CA GLU A 105 -5.44 6.11 -9.67
C GLU A 105 -4.01 5.98 -10.20
N PHE A 106 -3.08 5.74 -9.29
CA PHE A 106 -1.73 5.27 -9.61
C PHE A 106 -1.50 3.97 -8.85
N SER A 107 -1.37 2.88 -9.59
CA SER A 107 -1.12 1.54 -9.03
C SER A 107 0.16 0.94 -9.62
N ILE A 108 0.81 0.06 -8.85
CA ILE A 108 2.04 -0.65 -9.21
C ILE A 108 1.77 -2.15 -9.12
N GLY A 109 2.13 -2.90 -10.17
CA GLY A 109 1.99 -4.35 -10.19
C GLY A 109 2.56 -4.97 -11.46
N SER A 110 2.46 -6.29 -11.58
CA SER A 110 2.65 -7.02 -12.83
C SER A 110 1.45 -6.82 -13.76
N ALA A 111 1.56 -7.19 -15.02
CA ALA A 111 0.45 -7.06 -15.97
C ALA A 111 -0.77 -7.89 -15.55
N SER A 112 -0.57 -9.09 -14.99
CA SER A 112 -1.63 -9.96 -14.46
C SER A 112 -2.36 -9.33 -13.28
N GLU A 113 -1.61 -8.84 -12.30
CA GLU A 113 -2.17 -8.17 -11.11
C GLU A 113 -2.97 -6.92 -11.48
N GLN A 114 -2.51 -6.15 -12.49
CA GLN A 114 -3.26 -4.99 -12.97
C GLN A 114 -4.58 -5.39 -13.66
N ILE A 115 -4.64 -6.55 -14.32
CA ILE A 115 -5.89 -7.08 -14.89
C ILE A 115 -6.86 -7.47 -13.77
N GLU A 116 -6.40 -8.20 -12.77
CA GLU A 116 -7.21 -8.61 -11.60
C GLU A 116 -7.74 -7.39 -10.85
N HIS A 117 -6.88 -6.40 -10.61
CA HIS A 117 -7.28 -5.14 -9.95
C HIS A 117 -8.36 -4.41 -10.76
N ARG A 118 -8.25 -4.35 -12.10
CA ARG A 118 -9.31 -3.75 -12.95
C ARG A 118 -10.65 -4.46 -12.83
N GLU A 119 -10.65 -5.78 -12.81
CA GLU A 119 -11.89 -6.55 -12.65
C GLU A 119 -12.51 -6.33 -11.26
N MET A 120 -11.70 -6.28 -10.21
CA MET A 120 -12.14 -5.92 -8.87
C MET A 120 -12.75 -4.51 -8.84
N MET A 121 -12.09 -3.51 -9.43
CA MET A 121 -12.58 -2.13 -9.48
C MET A 121 -13.91 -2.01 -10.25
N LYS A 122 -14.10 -2.78 -11.31
CA LYS A 122 -15.39 -2.86 -12.04
C LYS A 122 -16.50 -3.42 -11.16
N ALA A 123 -16.22 -4.47 -10.38
CA ALA A 123 -17.19 -5.12 -9.50
C ALA A 123 -17.57 -4.26 -8.29
N MET A 124 -16.65 -3.47 -7.76
CA MET A 124 -16.88 -2.60 -6.60
C MET A 124 -17.53 -1.26 -6.94
N GLY A 125 -17.72 -0.94 -8.24
CA GLY A 125 -18.09 0.40 -8.67
C GLY A 125 -16.98 1.41 -8.37
N ASN A 126 -17.23 2.71 -8.61
CA ASN A 126 -16.21 3.77 -8.48
C ASN A 126 -15.76 4.06 -7.01
N HIS A 127 -15.68 3.05 -6.16
CA HIS A 127 -15.13 3.24 -4.81
C HIS A 127 -13.60 3.30 -4.89
N ALA A 128 -13.10 4.53 -4.93
CA ALA A 128 -11.68 4.81 -4.81
C ALA A 128 -11.18 4.31 -3.44
N HIS A 129 -10.19 3.45 -3.43
CA HIS A 129 -9.52 3.03 -2.21
C HIS A 129 -8.01 3.14 -2.38
N ASP A 130 -7.33 3.49 -1.30
CA ASP A 130 -5.89 3.42 -1.24
C ASP A 130 -5.51 2.04 -0.70
N SER A 131 -4.50 1.44 -1.27
CA SER A 131 -3.86 0.20 -0.81
C SER A 131 -2.36 0.39 -0.74
N GLY A 132 -1.63 -0.61 -0.27
CA GLY A 132 -0.17 -0.52 -0.18
C GLY A 132 0.51 -0.27 -1.54
N ASN A 133 -0.10 -0.72 -2.65
CA ASN A 133 0.43 -0.57 -4.01
C ASN A 133 -0.37 0.40 -4.90
N ALA A 134 -1.43 1.04 -4.39
CA ALA A 134 -2.27 1.94 -5.18
C ALA A 134 -2.76 3.14 -4.37
N VAL A 135 -2.87 4.30 -5.03
CA VAL A 135 -3.42 5.52 -4.45
C VAL A 135 -4.32 6.24 -5.46
N THR A 136 -5.51 6.65 -5.01
CA THR A 136 -6.40 7.50 -5.81
C THR A 136 -6.12 8.97 -5.53
N VAL A 137 -5.88 9.75 -6.58
CA VAL A 137 -5.50 11.16 -6.50
C VAL A 137 -6.62 12.03 -7.09
N LYS A 138 -7.21 12.88 -6.26
CA LYS A 138 -8.25 13.83 -6.65
C LYS A 138 -7.70 14.93 -7.57
N PRO A 139 -8.54 15.58 -8.41
CA PRO A 139 -8.13 16.69 -9.26
C PRO A 139 -7.33 17.77 -8.53
N GLY A 140 -6.18 18.14 -9.09
CA GLY A 140 -5.28 19.16 -8.52
C GLY A 140 -4.61 18.78 -7.20
N LYS A 141 -4.72 17.52 -6.76
CA LYS A 141 -4.07 17.02 -5.54
C LYS A 141 -2.84 16.19 -5.87
N ALA A 142 -2.04 15.96 -4.83
CA ALA A 142 -0.90 15.06 -4.89
C ALA A 142 -0.96 14.05 -3.74
N LYS A 143 -0.44 12.85 -4.00
CA LYS A 143 -0.19 11.80 -3.01
C LYS A 143 1.22 11.25 -3.17
N GLN A 144 1.65 10.49 -2.18
CA GLN A 144 2.95 9.83 -2.20
C GLN A 144 2.75 8.33 -2.02
N LEU A 145 3.57 7.54 -2.70
CA LEU A 145 3.68 6.10 -2.54
C LEU A 145 5.17 5.75 -2.46
N LEU A 146 5.56 5.01 -1.43
CA LEU A 146 6.93 4.54 -1.25
C LEU A 146 6.97 3.05 -1.52
N TRP A 147 7.77 2.64 -2.51
CA TRP A 147 7.78 1.30 -3.06
C TRP A 147 9.18 0.72 -3.15
N HIS A 148 9.37 -0.52 -2.71
CA HIS A 148 10.60 -1.28 -2.89
C HIS A 148 10.41 -2.27 -4.03
N PHE A 149 11.14 -2.07 -5.13
CA PHE A 149 11.11 -2.96 -6.29
C PHE A 149 11.94 -4.22 -6.07
N HIS A 150 11.33 -5.37 -6.21
CA HIS A 150 11.99 -6.68 -6.21
C HIS A 150 11.07 -7.70 -6.93
N GLY A 151 11.59 -8.91 -7.20
CA GLY A 151 10.81 -9.94 -7.89
C GLY A 151 10.82 -9.75 -9.40
N GLU A 152 9.65 -9.71 -10.03
CA GLU A 152 9.53 -9.59 -11.47
C GLU A 152 10.03 -8.24 -12.00
N LYS A 153 10.67 -8.28 -13.18
CA LYS A 153 11.27 -7.09 -13.78
C LYS A 153 10.32 -6.29 -14.66
N ASN A 154 9.24 -6.91 -15.13
CA ASN A 154 8.25 -6.26 -15.98
C ASN A 154 7.18 -5.62 -15.10
N VAL A 155 7.24 -4.31 -14.97
CA VAL A 155 6.34 -3.52 -14.12
C VAL A 155 5.33 -2.79 -14.98
N GLU A 156 4.08 -2.80 -14.56
CA GLU A 156 3.01 -1.99 -15.12
C GLU A 156 2.52 -0.98 -14.06
N LEU A 157 2.58 0.30 -14.41
CA LEU A 157 1.94 1.39 -13.68
C LEU A 157 0.62 1.68 -14.38
N ALA A 158 -0.50 1.69 -13.65
CA ALA A 158 -1.82 1.81 -14.27
C ALA A 158 -2.77 2.69 -13.47
N CYS A 159 -3.85 3.12 -14.15
CA CYS A 159 -5.05 3.62 -13.53
C CYS A 159 -6.19 2.63 -13.79
N ASN A 160 -6.64 1.93 -12.75
CA ASN A 160 -7.64 0.87 -12.85
C ASN A 160 -9.08 1.36 -12.62
N ILE A 161 -9.29 2.67 -12.50
CA ILE A 161 -10.63 3.25 -12.59
C ILE A 161 -11.27 2.80 -13.91
N PRO A 162 -12.52 2.27 -13.89
CA PRO A 162 -13.16 1.72 -15.08
C PRO A 162 -13.08 2.64 -16.29
N GLY A 163 -12.59 2.12 -17.42
CA GLY A 163 -12.41 2.83 -18.68
C GLY A 163 -11.06 3.54 -18.85
N HIS A 164 -10.30 3.80 -17.79
CA HIS A 164 -9.05 4.56 -17.88
C HIS A 164 -7.90 3.74 -18.47
N ALA A 165 -7.69 2.52 -17.98
CA ALA A 165 -6.67 1.61 -18.53
C ALA A 165 -6.99 1.25 -19.98
N GLU A 166 -8.26 0.98 -20.30
CA GLU A 166 -8.74 0.68 -21.66
C GLU A 166 -8.51 1.86 -22.60
N SER A 167 -8.53 3.08 -22.10
CA SER A 167 -8.20 4.31 -22.84
C SER A 167 -6.70 4.60 -22.90
N GLY A 168 -5.86 3.70 -22.38
CA GLY A 168 -4.42 3.75 -22.49
C GLY A 168 -3.68 4.37 -21.28
N MET A 169 -4.35 4.48 -20.12
CA MET A 169 -3.69 4.99 -18.89
C MET A 169 -2.85 3.90 -18.23
N ILE A 170 -1.87 3.42 -18.98
CA ILE A 170 -0.91 2.39 -18.60
C ILE A 170 0.50 2.86 -19.01
N LYS A 171 1.47 2.67 -18.12
CA LYS A 171 2.89 2.85 -18.41
C LYS A 171 3.66 1.59 -18.05
N LYS A 172 4.25 0.94 -19.06
CA LYS A 172 5.11 -0.23 -18.88
C LYS A 172 6.56 0.20 -18.70
N MET A 173 7.26 -0.50 -17.84
CA MET A 173 8.69 -0.30 -17.61
C MET A 173 9.34 -1.65 -17.28
N ALA A 174 10.65 -1.75 -17.52
CA ALA A 174 11.49 -2.86 -17.09
C ALA A 174 12.54 -2.35 -16.10
N LEU A 175 12.78 -3.17 -15.04
CA LEU A 175 13.80 -2.90 -14.02
C LEU A 175 15.18 -3.38 -14.47
#